data_d12fc3a6e52e5b65feb2e7cada5a88b0
#
_entry.id   d12fc3a6e52e5b65feb2e7cada5a88b0
#
_cell.length_a   1.000
_cell.length_b   1.000
_cell.length_c   1.000
_cell.angle_alpha   90.00
_cell.angle_beta   90.00
_cell.angle_gamma   90.00
#
_symmetry.space_group_name_H-M   'P 1'
#
loop_
_entity.id
_entity.type
_entity.pdbx_description
1 polymer ?
#
loop_
_entity_poly.entity_id
_entity_poly.type
_entity_poly.pdbx_seq_one_letter_code
_entity_poly.pdbx_strand_id
1 'polypeptide(L)'
;FSDIYFLAMQDLYKDFTESVKQSQNIFNMTGKVLPVTLEEIQICAELEDGTVIKSKDKIPEVINDKTSNISRIYITPSNCKPAPGVLEAIQEADAIIIGPGSLYTNVIPNLLVKGVAKAIKESKAFKVYVSNLMTEPGQTDNYTLSEHIKAINEHVGKGVIEYCIYDTGEIIPEYIRKYNMEGSELVEQDTSKVKVEGVYLIQRKLSHIENGFIRHNPD
;
A
#
# COMPACT_ATOMS: atom_id res chain seq x y z
N PHE A 1 -18.19 6.84 -3.70
CA PHE A 1 -18.24 8.32 -3.81
C PHE A 1 -16.97 8.87 -4.46
N SER A 2 -15.77 8.48 -4.03
CA SER A 2 -14.49 8.97 -4.58
C SER A 2 -14.37 8.79 -6.08
N ASP A 3 -14.70 7.63 -6.61
CA ASP A 3 -14.55 7.32 -8.03
C ASP A 3 -15.48 8.19 -8.90
N ILE A 4 -16.73 8.35 -8.48
CA ILE A 4 -17.70 9.23 -9.16
C ILE A 4 -17.24 10.68 -9.11
N TYR A 5 -16.70 11.12 -7.97
CA TYR A 5 -16.16 12.48 -7.82
C TYR A 5 -14.99 12.72 -8.77
N PHE A 6 -13.99 11.82 -8.81
CA PHE A 6 -12.85 11.97 -9.70
C PHE A 6 -13.22 11.86 -11.18
N LEU A 7 -14.17 11.01 -11.55
CA LEU A 7 -14.71 10.95 -12.90
C LEU A 7 -15.36 12.28 -13.30
N ALA A 8 -16.17 12.89 -12.43
CA ALA A 8 -16.79 14.18 -12.68
C ALA A 8 -15.75 15.29 -12.79
N MET A 9 -14.75 15.32 -11.94
CA MET A 9 -13.64 16.29 -12.00
C MET A 9 -12.85 16.13 -13.30
N GLN A 10 -12.55 14.91 -13.71
CA GLN A 10 -11.85 14.62 -14.96
C GLN A 10 -12.69 15.04 -16.18
N ASP A 11 -14.00 14.83 -16.14
CA ASP A 11 -14.88 15.30 -17.21
C ASP A 11 -14.95 16.84 -17.28
N LEU A 12 -14.94 17.51 -16.14
CA LEU A 12 -14.98 18.97 -16.04
C LEU A 12 -13.69 19.63 -16.54
N TYR A 13 -12.54 19.15 -16.08
CA TYR A 13 -11.24 19.77 -16.37
C TYR A 13 -10.53 19.16 -17.57
N LYS A 14 -10.96 18.00 -18.08
CA LYS A 14 -10.37 17.25 -19.22
C LYS A 14 -8.88 16.94 -19.09
N ASP A 15 -8.31 17.15 -17.92
CA ASP A 15 -6.92 16.87 -17.58
C ASP A 15 -6.84 16.28 -16.16
N PHE A 16 -6.17 15.14 -16.01
CA PHE A 16 -6.11 14.43 -14.74
C PHE A 16 -5.32 15.23 -13.70
N THR A 17 -4.21 15.85 -14.10
CA THR A 17 -3.36 16.63 -13.18
C THR A 17 -4.10 17.85 -12.65
N GLU A 18 -4.82 18.55 -13.53
CA GLU A 18 -5.63 19.69 -13.14
C GLU A 18 -6.82 19.25 -12.26
N SER A 19 -7.45 18.12 -12.54
CA SER A 19 -8.50 17.55 -11.70
C SER A 19 -8.01 17.25 -10.27
N VAL A 20 -6.83 16.67 -10.12
CA VAL A 20 -6.20 16.42 -8.81
C VAL A 20 -5.90 17.74 -8.10
N LYS A 21 -5.33 18.72 -8.78
CA LYS A 21 -4.99 20.03 -8.23
C LYS A 21 -6.23 20.79 -7.75
N GLN A 22 -7.29 20.78 -8.54
CA GLN A 22 -8.55 21.44 -8.17
C GLN A 22 -9.25 20.72 -7.01
N SER A 23 -9.13 19.40 -6.95
CA SER A 23 -9.60 18.63 -5.78
C SER A 23 -8.88 19.05 -4.49
N GLN A 24 -7.57 19.30 -4.53
CA GLN A 24 -6.83 19.82 -3.37
C GLN A 24 -7.38 21.16 -2.90
N ASN A 25 -7.71 22.06 -3.83
CA ASN A 25 -8.28 23.36 -3.51
C ASN A 25 -9.69 23.23 -2.91
N ILE A 26 -10.54 22.39 -3.49
CA ILE A 26 -11.92 22.16 -3.03
C ILE A 26 -11.92 21.59 -1.59
N PHE A 27 -11.04 20.65 -1.30
CA PHE A 27 -10.93 20.05 0.04
C PHE A 27 -10.04 20.84 1.01
N ASN A 28 -9.55 22.00 0.59
CA ASN A 28 -8.68 22.88 1.39
C ASN A 28 -7.50 22.11 2.03
N MET A 29 -6.86 21.27 1.22
CA MET A 29 -5.75 20.43 1.69
C MET A 29 -4.51 21.28 1.94
N THR A 30 -3.86 21.10 3.09
CA THR A 30 -2.58 21.75 3.42
C THR A 30 -1.38 21.08 2.76
N GLY A 31 -1.51 19.80 2.42
CA GLY A 31 -0.48 19.03 1.74
C GLY A 31 -0.62 19.07 0.22
N LYS A 32 0.36 18.48 -0.47
CA LYS A 32 0.36 18.30 -1.93
C LYS A 32 0.07 16.85 -2.28
N VAL A 33 -0.92 16.62 -3.13
CA VAL A 33 -1.21 15.30 -3.70
C VAL A 33 -0.55 15.21 -5.07
N LEU A 34 0.26 14.20 -5.28
CA LEU A 34 0.90 13.90 -6.55
C LEU A 34 0.53 12.48 -6.98
N PRO A 35 -0.06 12.29 -8.17
CA PRO A 35 -0.13 10.94 -8.75
C PRO A 35 1.29 10.44 -8.98
N VAL A 36 1.55 9.16 -8.69
CA VAL A 36 2.91 8.62 -8.85
C VAL A 36 3.35 8.58 -10.32
N THR A 37 2.41 8.37 -11.23
CA THR A 37 2.60 8.43 -12.69
C THR A 37 1.35 9.00 -13.37
N LEU A 38 1.54 9.61 -14.52
CA LEU A 38 0.47 10.09 -15.41
C LEU A 38 0.27 9.14 -16.61
N GLU A 39 1.12 8.12 -16.72
CA GLU A 39 1.00 7.12 -17.78
C GLU A 39 -0.12 6.13 -17.45
N GLU A 40 -0.80 5.65 -18.46
CA GLU A 40 -1.77 4.58 -18.32
C GLU A 40 -1.02 3.27 -18.01
N ILE A 41 -1.25 2.73 -16.81
CA ILE A 41 -0.64 1.50 -16.34
C ILE A 41 -1.69 0.44 -16.02
N GLN A 42 -1.30 -0.81 -16.19
CA GLN A 42 -2.05 -1.96 -15.75
C GLN A 42 -1.28 -2.70 -14.66
N ILE A 43 -1.93 -2.97 -13.53
CA ILE A 43 -1.38 -3.81 -12.45
C ILE A 43 -1.68 -5.27 -12.80
N CYS A 44 -0.65 -6.08 -12.81
CA CYS A 44 -0.72 -7.51 -13.10
C CYS A 44 -0.19 -8.32 -11.91
N ALA A 45 -0.86 -9.41 -11.59
CA ALA A 45 -0.41 -10.41 -10.63
C ALA A 45 -0.02 -11.71 -11.35
N GLU A 46 1.09 -12.29 -10.95
CA GLU A 46 1.48 -13.65 -11.29
C GLU A 46 1.34 -14.52 -10.04
N LEU A 47 0.61 -15.61 -10.14
CA LEU A 47 0.41 -16.56 -9.07
C LEU A 47 1.50 -17.64 -9.09
N GLU A 48 1.65 -18.37 -7.98
CA GLU A 48 2.61 -19.47 -7.86
C GLU A 48 2.37 -20.60 -8.86
N ASP A 49 1.12 -20.78 -9.33
CA ASP A 49 0.75 -21.74 -10.36
C ASP A 49 1.04 -21.26 -11.81
N GLY A 50 1.63 -20.06 -11.95
CA GLY A 50 1.92 -19.43 -13.25
C GLY A 50 0.73 -18.70 -13.89
N THR A 51 -0.42 -18.64 -13.24
CA THR A 51 -1.56 -17.86 -13.72
C THR A 51 -1.24 -16.37 -13.67
N VAL A 52 -1.58 -15.64 -14.75
CA VAL A 52 -1.42 -14.20 -14.82
C VAL A 52 -2.78 -13.49 -14.81
N ILE A 53 -2.98 -12.61 -13.85
CA ILE A 53 -4.17 -11.78 -13.70
C ILE A 53 -3.83 -10.36 -14.14
N LYS A 54 -4.54 -9.85 -15.15
CA LYS A 54 -4.28 -8.53 -15.75
C LYS A 54 -5.38 -7.53 -15.39
N SER A 55 -5.63 -7.33 -14.12
CA SER A 55 -6.54 -6.28 -13.64
C SER A 55 -6.45 -6.20 -12.13
N LYS A 56 -6.26 -5.00 -11.60
CA LYS A 56 -6.26 -4.74 -10.17
C LYS A 56 -7.53 -5.29 -9.48
N ASP A 57 -8.68 -5.04 -10.07
CA ASP A 57 -9.98 -5.38 -9.48
C ASP A 57 -10.26 -6.88 -9.47
N LYS A 58 -9.66 -7.62 -10.41
CA LYS A 58 -9.82 -9.08 -10.52
C LYS A 58 -8.86 -9.86 -9.62
N ILE A 59 -7.82 -9.21 -9.09
CA ILE A 59 -6.83 -9.91 -8.25
C ILE A 59 -7.50 -10.59 -7.05
N PRO A 60 -8.28 -9.91 -6.20
CA PRO A 60 -8.93 -10.55 -5.07
C PRO A 60 -9.95 -11.63 -5.49
N GLU A 61 -10.74 -11.36 -6.54
CA GLU A 61 -11.79 -12.28 -7.00
C GLU A 61 -11.21 -13.61 -7.50
N VAL A 62 -10.18 -13.54 -8.36
CA VAL A 62 -9.58 -14.74 -8.96
C VAL A 62 -8.83 -15.56 -7.92
N ILE A 63 -8.21 -14.94 -6.93
CA ILE A 63 -7.45 -15.65 -5.91
C ILE A 63 -8.39 -16.34 -4.92
N ASN A 64 -9.53 -15.73 -4.56
CA ASN A 64 -10.53 -16.38 -3.71
C ASN A 64 -11.08 -17.69 -4.33
N ASP A 65 -11.11 -17.77 -5.65
CA ASP A 65 -11.52 -18.99 -6.37
C ASP A 65 -10.36 -19.99 -6.57
N LYS A 66 -9.13 -19.58 -6.30
CA LYS A 66 -7.92 -20.39 -6.47
C LYS A 66 -7.19 -20.56 -5.15
N THR A 67 -6.58 -21.72 -4.98
CA THR A 67 -5.71 -22.04 -3.82
C THR A 67 -4.26 -21.58 -4.01
N SER A 68 -3.98 -20.66 -4.93
CA SER A 68 -2.63 -20.24 -5.31
C SER A 68 -2.36 -18.81 -4.85
N ASN A 69 -1.26 -18.59 -4.16
CA ASN A 69 -0.85 -17.28 -3.66
C ASN A 69 -0.27 -16.40 -4.77
N ILE A 70 -0.18 -15.09 -4.49
CA ILE A 70 0.54 -14.15 -5.35
C ILE A 70 2.04 -14.42 -5.25
N SER A 71 2.66 -14.77 -6.36
CA SER A 71 4.12 -14.87 -6.48
C SER A 71 4.76 -13.51 -6.67
N ARG A 72 4.17 -12.67 -7.52
CA ARG A 72 4.64 -11.29 -7.73
C ARG A 72 3.59 -10.39 -8.34
N ILE A 73 3.75 -9.09 -8.10
CA ILE A 73 3.05 -8.01 -8.80
C ILE A 73 4.01 -7.31 -9.75
N TYR A 74 3.51 -6.90 -10.89
CA TYR A 74 4.22 -6.02 -11.81
C TYR A 74 3.27 -5.05 -12.51
N ILE A 75 3.82 -3.99 -13.07
CA ILE A 75 3.05 -2.98 -13.82
C ILE A 75 3.42 -3.04 -15.30
N THR A 76 2.45 -2.79 -16.14
CA THR A 76 2.65 -2.72 -17.60
C THR A 76 2.17 -1.36 -18.11
N PRO A 77 3.03 -0.59 -18.83
CA PRO A 77 4.43 -0.87 -19.14
C PRO A 77 5.36 -0.77 -17.92
N SER A 78 6.37 -1.64 -17.84
CA SER A 78 7.31 -1.70 -16.71
C SER A 78 8.28 -0.51 -16.62
N ASN A 79 8.37 0.28 -17.68
CA ASN A 79 9.24 1.45 -17.76
C ASN A 79 8.48 2.78 -17.58
N CYS A 80 7.25 2.74 -17.07
CA CYS A 80 6.44 3.94 -16.85
C CYS A 80 7.20 4.96 -15.99
N LYS A 81 7.09 6.23 -16.38
CA LYS A 81 7.81 7.32 -15.73
C LYS A 81 7.02 7.88 -14.55
N PRO A 82 7.70 8.35 -13.50
CA PRO A 82 7.04 9.09 -12.45
C PRO A 82 6.48 10.41 -12.97
N ALA A 83 5.39 10.89 -12.36
CA ALA A 83 4.87 12.21 -12.66
C ALA A 83 5.86 13.30 -12.22
N PRO A 84 5.82 14.48 -12.86
CA PRO A 84 6.67 15.61 -12.48
C PRO A 84 6.50 15.97 -11.00
N GLY A 85 7.61 16.19 -10.30
CA GLY A 85 7.64 16.55 -8.89
C GLY A 85 7.64 15.35 -7.92
N VAL A 86 7.42 14.12 -8.37
CA VAL A 86 7.40 12.93 -7.48
C VAL A 86 8.79 12.61 -6.93
N LEU A 87 9.80 12.56 -7.78
CA LEU A 87 11.17 12.24 -7.33
C LEU A 87 11.75 13.36 -6.48
N GLU A 88 11.47 14.59 -6.83
CA GLU A 88 11.85 15.78 -6.06
C GLU A 88 11.21 15.75 -4.67
N ALA A 89 9.91 15.48 -4.56
CA ALA A 89 9.23 15.37 -3.29
C ALA A 89 9.82 14.26 -2.39
N ILE A 90 10.22 13.13 -2.97
CA ILE A 90 10.90 12.04 -2.24
C ILE A 90 12.28 12.49 -1.74
N GLN A 91 13.03 13.26 -2.53
CA GLN A 91 14.37 13.74 -2.16
C GLN A 91 14.34 14.83 -1.10
N GLU A 92 13.31 15.67 -1.12
CA GLU A 92 13.13 16.80 -0.19
C GLU A 92 12.47 16.38 1.15
N ALA A 93 11.94 15.16 1.22
CA ALA A 93 11.25 14.68 2.41
C ALA A 93 12.21 14.46 3.60
N ASP A 94 11.76 14.80 4.81
CA ASP A 94 12.40 14.43 6.08
C ASP A 94 12.00 13.02 6.54
N ALA A 95 10.79 12.59 6.18
CA ALA A 95 10.29 11.24 6.42
C ALA A 95 9.44 10.77 5.25
N ILE A 96 9.58 9.50 4.90
CA ILE A 96 8.79 8.82 3.86
C ILE A 96 7.98 7.74 4.56
N ILE A 97 6.65 7.86 4.50
CA ILE A 97 5.72 6.90 5.08
C ILE A 97 5.19 6.00 3.97
N ILE A 98 5.36 4.70 4.13
CA ILE A 98 4.86 3.67 3.23
C ILE A 98 3.67 2.97 3.89
N GLY A 99 2.50 3.00 3.24
CA GLY A 99 1.27 2.47 3.82
C GLY A 99 0.62 3.40 4.86
N PRO A 100 -0.40 2.92 5.58
CA PRO A 100 -1.02 1.63 5.36
C PRO A 100 -1.86 1.57 4.08
N GLY A 101 -2.13 0.36 3.60
CA GLY A 101 -2.97 0.13 2.42
C GLY A 101 -2.78 -1.27 1.85
N SER A 102 -3.64 -1.64 0.91
CA SER A 102 -3.54 -2.95 0.23
C SER A 102 -2.15 -3.18 -0.33
N LEU A 103 -1.49 -4.22 0.16
CA LEU A 103 -0.07 -4.47 -0.13
C LEU A 103 0.21 -4.56 -1.62
N TYR A 104 -0.52 -5.44 -2.32
CA TYR A 104 -0.27 -5.78 -3.71
C TYR A 104 -0.95 -4.86 -4.72
N THR A 105 -2.01 -4.17 -4.32
CA THR A 105 -2.78 -3.32 -5.25
C THR A 105 -2.57 -1.82 -5.04
N ASN A 106 -2.08 -1.39 -3.88
CA ASN A 106 -1.89 0.02 -3.57
C ASN A 106 -0.45 0.36 -3.14
N VAL A 107 0.21 -0.46 -2.31
CA VAL A 107 1.55 -0.14 -1.80
C VAL A 107 2.63 -0.47 -2.85
N ILE A 108 2.77 -1.74 -3.19
CA ILE A 108 3.83 -2.21 -4.10
C ILE A 108 3.77 -1.55 -5.48
N PRO A 109 2.61 -1.40 -6.15
CA PRO A 109 2.56 -0.79 -7.48
C PRO A 109 3.15 0.61 -7.57
N ASN A 110 2.97 1.43 -6.53
CA ASN A 110 3.56 2.77 -6.49
C ASN A 110 5.10 2.73 -6.43
N LEU A 111 5.65 1.74 -5.73
CA LEU A 111 7.09 1.55 -5.62
C LEU A 111 7.73 1.00 -6.92
N LEU A 112 6.93 0.35 -7.78
CA LEU A 112 7.37 -0.22 -9.06
C LEU A 112 7.53 0.84 -10.16
N VAL A 113 6.97 2.03 -10.00
CA VAL A 113 7.16 3.13 -10.97
C VAL A 113 8.64 3.47 -11.05
N LYS A 114 9.12 3.62 -12.29
CA LYS A 114 10.55 3.78 -12.59
C LYS A 114 11.21 4.87 -11.76
N GLY A 115 12.22 4.49 -11.00
CA GLY A 115 13.05 5.42 -10.21
C GLY A 115 12.50 5.70 -8.79
N VAL A 116 11.22 5.41 -8.49
CA VAL A 116 10.62 5.69 -7.18
C VAL A 116 11.33 4.92 -6.06
N ALA A 117 11.41 3.60 -6.13
CA ALA A 117 12.10 2.81 -5.10
C ALA A 117 13.59 3.19 -4.96
N LYS A 118 14.25 3.53 -6.08
CA LYS A 118 15.64 4.02 -6.06
C LYS A 118 15.74 5.35 -5.32
N ALA A 119 14.87 6.31 -5.64
CA ALA A 119 14.86 7.62 -4.99
C ALA A 119 14.60 7.50 -3.48
N ILE A 120 13.67 6.61 -3.07
CA ILE A 120 13.42 6.33 -1.64
C ILE A 120 14.70 5.79 -0.96
N LYS A 121 15.39 4.82 -1.57
CA LYS A 121 16.60 4.24 -0.99
C LYS A 121 17.74 5.26 -0.85
N GLU A 122 17.89 6.16 -1.82
CA GLU A 122 18.93 7.18 -1.85
C GLU A 122 18.58 8.42 -1.02
N SER A 123 17.33 8.60 -0.65
CA SER A 123 16.88 9.70 0.21
C SER A 123 17.48 9.58 1.61
N LYS A 124 17.75 10.73 2.23
CA LYS A 124 18.17 10.86 3.64
C LYS A 124 17.00 10.80 4.62
N ALA A 125 15.77 10.81 4.13
CA ALA A 125 14.55 10.72 4.92
C ALA A 125 14.49 9.44 5.75
N PHE A 126 13.81 9.49 6.90
CA PHE A 126 13.43 8.28 7.62
C PHE A 126 12.41 7.49 6.80
N LYS A 127 12.65 6.21 6.57
CA LYS A 127 11.80 5.33 5.75
C LYS A 127 10.98 4.44 6.66
N VAL A 128 9.72 4.75 6.79
CA VAL A 128 8.82 4.14 7.78
C VAL A 128 7.70 3.39 7.06
N TYR A 129 7.58 2.10 7.34
CA TYR A 129 6.42 1.31 6.97
C TYR A 129 5.40 1.31 8.11
N VAL A 130 4.14 1.62 7.81
CA VAL A 130 3.03 1.46 8.76
C VAL A 130 2.31 0.17 8.40
N SER A 131 2.32 -0.79 9.34
CA SER A 131 1.76 -2.12 9.09
C SER A 131 0.25 -2.11 8.90
N ASN A 132 -0.23 -3.03 8.08
CA ASN A 132 -1.65 -3.33 8.03
C ASN A 132 -2.10 -3.92 9.37
N LEU A 133 -3.34 -3.63 9.78
CA LEU A 133 -3.96 -4.20 10.97
C LEU A 133 -4.53 -5.59 10.71
N MET A 134 -5.11 -5.74 9.52
CA MET A 134 -5.80 -6.95 9.07
C MET A 134 -5.19 -7.48 7.80
N THR A 135 -5.25 -8.79 7.60
CA THR A 135 -4.97 -9.42 6.31
C THR A 135 -6.09 -9.10 5.31
N GLU A 136 -5.79 -9.22 4.04
CA GLU A 136 -6.76 -9.00 2.95
C GLU A 136 -7.00 -10.33 2.23
N PRO A 137 -8.25 -10.84 2.25
CA PRO A 137 -8.60 -12.08 1.57
C PRO A 137 -8.23 -12.06 0.09
N GLY A 138 -7.61 -13.14 -0.37
CA GLY A 138 -7.13 -13.26 -1.74
C GLY A 138 -5.87 -12.44 -2.08
N GLN A 139 -5.24 -11.80 -1.10
CA GLN A 139 -4.00 -11.06 -1.30
C GLN A 139 -2.94 -11.40 -0.26
N THR A 140 -3.27 -11.25 1.01
CA THR A 140 -2.32 -11.44 2.13
C THR A 140 -2.84 -12.43 3.16
N ASP A 141 -3.52 -13.49 2.70
CA ASP A 141 -4.02 -14.55 3.56
C ASP A 141 -2.89 -15.16 4.39
N ASN A 142 -3.10 -15.22 5.70
CA ASN A 142 -2.13 -15.70 6.68
C ASN A 142 -0.81 -14.91 6.74
N TYR A 143 -0.71 -13.74 6.15
CA TYR A 143 0.53 -12.95 6.21
C TYR A 143 0.78 -12.41 7.60
N THR A 144 2.01 -12.62 8.05
CA THR A 144 2.57 -11.99 9.26
C THR A 144 3.17 -10.62 8.92
N LEU A 145 3.57 -9.87 9.94
CA LEU A 145 4.27 -8.59 9.76
C LEU A 145 5.55 -8.74 8.92
N SER A 146 6.33 -9.80 9.19
CA SER A 146 7.57 -10.05 8.44
C SER A 146 7.30 -10.39 6.98
N GLU A 147 6.20 -11.07 6.66
CA GLU A 147 5.84 -11.42 5.28
C GLU A 147 5.39 -10.20 4.48
N HIS A 148 4.70 -9.24 5.08
CA HIS A 148 4.41 -7.95 4.42
C HIS A 148 5.70 -7.22 4.04
N ILE A 149 6.66 -7.12 4.97
CA ILE A 149 7.96 -6.48 4.72
C ILE A 149 8.76 -7.24 3.67
N LYS A 150 8.77 -8.57 3.77
CA LYS A 150 9.44 -9.45 2.81
C LYS A 150 8.87 -9.26 1.40
N ALA A 151 7.55 -9.24 1.25
CA ALA A 151 6.91 -9.02 -0.05
C ALA A 151 7.32 -7.68 -0.68
N ILE A 152 7.39 -6.59 0.09
CA ILE A 152 7.90 -5.31 -0.41
C ILE A 152 9.37 -5.46 -0.85
N ASN A 153 10.22 -6.06 -0.02
CA ASN A 153 11.63 -6.22 -0.32
C ASN A 153 11.90 -7.12 -1.55
N GLU A 154 11.08 -8.13 -1.79
CA GLU A 154 11.18 -9.01 -2.97
C GLU A 154 10.86 -8.28 -4.26
N HIS A 155 9.94 -7.31 -4.23
CA HIS A 155 9.55 -6.55 -5.42
C HIS A 155 10.52 -5.42 -5.77
N VAL A 156 11.03 -4.70 -4.76
CA VAL A 156 11.80 -3.48 -4.99
C VAL A 156 13.20 -3.50 -4.37
N GLY A 157 13.55 -4.60 -3.70
CA GLY A 157 14.83 -4.76 -3.00
C GLY A 157 14.88 -4.06 -1.64
N LYS A 158 15.77 -4.49 -0.76
CA LYS A 158 15.96 -3.92 0.58
C LYS A 158 16.36 -2.44 0.54
N GLY A 159 16.10 -1.73 1.63
CA GLY A 159 16.48 -0.33 1.85
C GLY A 159 15.38 0.70 1.56
N VAL A 160 14.16 0.26 1.20
CA VAL A 160 12.97 1.12 1.15
C VAL A 160 12.27 1.23 2.50
N ILE A 161 12.55 0.31 3.43
CA ILE A 161 12.00 0.28 4.79
C ILE A 161 13.17 0.22 5.77
N GLU A 162 13.25 1.17 6.71
CA GLU A 162 14.20 1.19 7.81
C GLU A 162 13.48 0.97 9.15
N TYR A 163 12.29 1.51 9.28
CA TYR A 163 11.46 1.43 10.47
C TYR A 163 10.11 0.82 10.12
N CYS A 164 9.54 0.05 11.03
CA CYS A 164 8.16 -0.42 10.93
C CYS A 164 7.39 -0.05 12.19
N ILE A 165 6.31 0.72 12.02
CA ILE A 165 5.35 0.97 13.08
C ILE A 165 4.28 -0.11 13.01
N TYR A 166 4.06 -0.81 14.12
CA TYR A 166 3.09 -1.88 14.21
C TYR A 166 2.14 -1.73 15.39
N ASP A 167 0.95 -2.33 15.27
CA ASP A 167 -0.10 -2.20 16.25
C ASP A 167 0.14 -3.06 17.48
N THR A 168 -0.14 -2.48 18.65
CA THR A 168 -0.20 -3.17 19.94
C THR A 168 -1.51 -2.85 20.67
N GLY A 169 -2.51 -2.36 19.95
CA GLY A 169 -3.84 -2.10 20.48
C GLY A 169 -4.56 -3.39 20.84
N GLU A 170 -5.35 -3.33 21.89
CA GLU A 170 -6.27 -4.42 22.24
C GLU A 170 -7.58 -4.21 21.49
N ILE A 171 -7.90 -5.13 20.60
CA ILE A 171 -9.16 -5.11 19.84
C ILE A 171 -10.14 -6.06 20.48
N ILE A 172 -11.37 -5.59 20.68
CA ILE A 172 -12.46 -6.38 21.26
C ILE A 172 -12.74 -7.60 20.36
N PRO A 173 -12.80 -8.84 20.91
CA PRO A 173 -12.94 -10.08 20.13
C PRO A 173 -14.15 -10.13 19.19
N GLU A 174 -15.21 -9.40 19.50
CA GLU A 174 -16.43 -9.32 18.67
C GLU A 174 -16.11 -8.75 17.28
N TYR A 175 -15.30 -7.68 17.21
CA TYR A 175 -14.91 -7.08 15.94
C TYR A 175 -13.97 -7.98 15.16
N ILE A 176 -13.03 -8.66 15.83
CA ILE A 176 -12.14 -9.63 15.18
C ILE A 176 -12.96 -10.75 14.53
N ARG A 177 -13.96 -11.31 15.24
CA ARG A 177 -14.83 -12.35 14.68
C ARG A 177 -15.57 -11.90 13.42
N LYS A 178 -16.02 -10.64 13.37
CA LYS A 178 -16.68 -10.10 12.19
C LYS A 178 -15.77 -10.18 10.97
N TYR A 179 -14.50 -9.76 11.10
CA TYR A 179 -13.52 -9.83 10.04
C TYR A 179 -13.16 -11.26 9.67
N ASN A 180 -13.01 -12.16 10.66
CA ASN A 180 -12.72 -13.57 10.39
C ASN A 180 -13.84 -14.26 9.60
N MET A 181 -15.09 -13.86 9.78
CA MET A 181 -16.21 -14.37 8.97
C MET A 181 -16.13 -13.92 7.51
N GLU A 182 -15.41 -12.84 7.22
CA GLU A 182 -15.14 -12.33 5.88
C GLU A 182 -13.76 -12.80 5.34
N GLY A 183 -13.08 -13.72 6.06
CA GLY A 183 -11.78 -14.27 5.67
C GLY A 183 -10.57 -13.41 6.01
N SER A 184 -10.77 -12.29 6.72
CA SER A 184 -9.70 -11.39 7.12
C SER A 184 -9.29 -11.66 8.58
N GLU A 185 -8.00 -11.67 8.87
CA GLU A 185 -7.45 -11.93 10.20
C GLU A 185 -6.55 -10.77 10.67
N LEU A 186 -6.34 -10.65 11.98
CA LEU A 186 -5.32 -9.74 12.49
C LEU A 186 -3.94 -10.16 11.99
N VAL A 187 -3.17 -9.19 11.52
CA VAL A 187 -1.78 -9.44 11.11
C VAL A 187 -0.96 -9.89 12.33
N GLU A 188 -0.42 -11.09 12.28
CA GLU A 188 0.44 -11.62 13.35
C GLU A 188 1.74 -10.82 13.44
N GLN A 189 2.09 -10.43 14.67
CA GLN A 189 3.26 -9.59 14.96
C GLN A 189 4.51 -10.43 15.25
N ASP A 190 5.06 -11.11 14.27
CA ASP A 190 6.26 -11.94 14.38
C ASP A 190 7.57 -11.13 14.45
N THR A 191 7.65 -10.24 15.44
CA THR A 191 8.70 -9.22 15.61
C THR A 191 10.13 -9.74 15.58
N SER A 192 10.36 -10.99 15.99
CA SER A 192 11.67 -11.62 15.94
C SER A 192 12.17 -11.81 14.51
N LYS A 193 11.28 -12.19 13.58
CA LYS A 193 11.60 -12.34 12.16
C LYS A 193 11.87 -11.00 11.49
N VAL A 194 11.09 -9.96 11.82
CA VAL A 194 11.29 -8.61 11.30
C VAL A 194 12.67 -8.06 11.63
N LYS A 195 13.17 -8.33 12.85
CA LYS A 195 14.53 -7.92 13.26
C LYS A 195 15.62 -8.56 12.41
N VAL A 196 15.42 -9.80 11.95
CA VAL A 196 16.35 -10.49 11.04
C VAL A 196 16.41 -9.79 9.68
N GLU A 197 15.31 -9.15 9.24
CA GLU A 197 15.29 -8.33 8.02
C GLU A 197 16.03 -6.98 8.16
N GLY A 198 16.50 -6.64 9.37
CA GLY A 198 17.23 -5.41 9.63
C GLY A 198 16.33 -4.17 9.80
N VAL A 199 15.04 -4.36 10.03
CA VAL A 199 14.06 -3.29 10.22
C VAL A 199 13.88 -2.98 11.71
N TYR A 200 13.95 -1.71 12.09
CA TYR A 200 13.70 -1.25 13.44
C TYR A 200 12.19 -1.18 13.72
N LEU A 201 11.77 -1.77 14.83
CA LEU A 201 10.36 -1.87 15.20
C LEU A 201 9.96 -0.77 16.19
N ILE A 202 8.83 -0.13 15.93
CA ILE A 202 8.22 0.90 16.76
C ILE A 202 6.80 0.44 17.14
N GLN A 203 6.57 0.24 18.43
CA GLN A 203 5.26 -0.13 18.96
C GLN A 203 4.37 1.09 19.12
N ARG A 204 3.14 1.01 18.62
CA ARG A 204 2.11 2.03 18.85
C ARG A 204 0.72 1.37 18.94
N LYS A 205 -0.21 2.03 19.61
CA LYS A 205 -1.62 1.68 19.56
C LYS A 205 -2.20 2.34 18.30
N LEU A 206 -2.15 1.62 17.19
CA LEU A 206 -2.62 2.12 15.90
C LEU A 206 -4.11 1.86 15.67
N SER A 207 -4.65 0.82 16.30
CA SER A 207 -6.03 0.40 16.06
C SER A 207 -7.04 1.14 16.92
N HIS A 208 -8.17 1.49 16.33
CA HIS A 208 -9.38 1.93 17.02
C HIS A 208 -10.63 1.40 16.31
N ILE A 209 -11.77 1.48 16.97
CA ILE A 209 -13.06 1.10 16.38
C ILE A 209 -13.79 2.37 15.93
N GLU A 210 -14.06 2.44 14.65
CA GLU A 210 -14.83 3.53 14.05
C GLU A 210 -16.00 2.96 13.25
N ASN A 211 -17.23 3.36 13.58
CA ASN A 211 -18.47 2.90 12.90
C ASN A 211 -18.59 1.36 12.80
N GLY A 212 -18.07 0.63 13.80
CA GLY A 212 -18.10 -0.84 13.83
C GLY A 212 -17.03 -1.52 12.99
N PHE A 213 -16.02 -0.77 12.55
CA PHE A 213 -14.86 -1.27 11.80
C PHE A 213 -13.56 -1.00 12.55
N ILE A 214 -12.60 -1.91 12.38
CA ILE A 214 -11.21 -1.73 12.82
C ILE A 214 -10.53 -0.77 11.84
N ARG A 215 -9.99 0.34 12.34
CA ARG A 215 -9.31 1.37 11.55
C ARG A 215 -8.01 1.77 12.20
N HIS A 216 -7.10 2.35 11.40
CA HIS A 216 -5.95 3.05 11.95
C HIS A 216 -6.40 4.35 12.62
N ASN A 217 -5.91 4.57 13.83
CA ASN A 217 -6.12 5.83 14.54
C ASN A 217 -5.26 6.93 13.89
N PRO A 218 -5.83 8.03 13.43
CA PRO A 218 -5.08 9.12 12.83
C PRO A 218 -4.27 9.96 13.85
N ASP A 219 -4.59 9.84 15.17
CA ASP A 219 -3.93 10.55 16.26
C ASP A 219 -2.74 9.73 16.80
#